data_bd2db4f33782624f82da63bd2eefc2fd
#
_entry.id   bd2db4f33782624f82da63bd2eefc2fd
#
_cell.length_a   1.000
_cell.length_b   1.000
_cell.length_c   1.000
_cell.angle_alpha   90.00
_cell.angle_beta   90.00
_cell.angle_gamma   90.00
#
_symmetry.space_group_name_H-M   'P 1'
#
loop_
_entity.id
_entity.type
_entity.pdbx_description
1 polymer ?
#
loop_
_entity_poly.entity_id
_entity_poly.type
_entity_poly.pdbx_seq_one_letter_code
_entity_poly.pdbx_strand_id
1 'polypeptide(L)'
;AWNVIIEQPTDALTDTTHIRMEVTVVEILTPAMIRSALENLRRSDPDGYEMKLIDAYKKLEPREWVRWGTSEIFYVIDGEIKNDITVVKGDGVTISYKGVCIENGKVFDDTDRNGEPLSFRFGDKDQVVSGLEVAIALLREGQEGSFLLPSSYAFGTKGIPGVLEPNMPVKYTVKLVRVVRSPV
;
A
#
# COMPACT_ATOMS: atom_id res chain seq x y z
N ALA A 1 6.35 21.86 16.60
CA ALA A 1 4.94 21.87 16.96
C ALA A 1 4.68 20.67 17.86
N TRP A 2 4.07 20.92 19.02
CA TRP A 2 3.76 19.90 20.02
C TRP A 2 2.34 19.40 19.74
N ASN A 3 2.16 18.09 19.49
CA ASN A 3 0.83 17.49 19.45
C ASN A 3 0.54 16.86 20.80
N VAL A 4 -0.29 17.53 21.58
CA VAL A 4 -0.87 16.97 22.82
C VAL A 4 -2.23 16.41 22.44
N ILE A 5 -2.43 15.11 22.57
CA ILE A 5 -3.75 14.48 22.44
C ILE A 5 -4.42 14.62 23.80
N ILE A 6 -5.47 15.44 23.87
CA ILE A 6 -6.31 15.59 25.06
C ILE A 6 -7.59 14.81 24.78
N GLU A 7 -7.80 13.70 25.48
CA GLU A 7 -9.11 13.04 25.51
C GLU A 7 -10.06 13.89 26.36
N GLN A 8 -11.10 14.42 25.74
CA GLN A 8 -12.14 15.15 26.47
C GLN A 8 -13.15 14.17 27.08
N PRO A 9 -13.54 14.37 28.36
CA PRO A 9 -14.68 13.65 28.90
C PRO A 9 -15.97 14.06 28.18
N THR A 10 -16.79 13.07 27.81
CA THR A 10 -18.00 13.23 26.97
C THR A 10 -19.21 13.83 27.69
N ASP A 11 -19.08 14.27 28.93
CA ASP A 11 -20.18 14.91 29.66
C ASP A 11 -20.21 16.41 29.40
N ALA A 12 -21.32 16.87 28.84
CA ALA A 12 -21.58 18.27 28.55
C ALA A 12 -21.57 19.08 29.87
N LEU A 13 -20.52 19.90 30.07
CA LEU A 13 -20.44 20.86 31.15
C LEU A 13 -21.35 22.05 30.80
N THR A 14 -22.45 22.20 31.55
CA THR A 14 -23.45 23.27 31.38
C THR A 14 -23.20 24.48 32.24
N ASP A 15 -22.06 24.61 32.93
CA ASP A 15 -21.77 25.75 33.81
C ASP A 15 -20.33 26.27 33.60
N THR A 16 -20.15 27.58 33.88
CA THR A 16 -18.90 28.34 33.75
C THR A 16 -17.84 28.00 34.81
N THR A 17 -17.69 26.75 35.16
CA THR A 17 -16.66 26.28 36.09
C THR A 17 -15.29 26.18 35.42
N HIS A 18 -14.29 26.70 36.11
CA HIS A 18 -12.89 26.58 35.66
C HIS A 18 -12.45 25.12 35.74
N ILE A 19 -12.08 24.52 34.59
CA ILE A 19 -11.49 23.19 34.57
C ILE A 19 -9.99 23.30 34.83
N ARG A 20 -9.52 22.72 35.91
CA ARG A 20 -8.08 22.53 36.13
C ARG A 20 -7.69 21.19 35.52
N MET A 21 -6.84 21.23 34.48
CA MET A 21 -6.21 20.01 33.94
C MET A 21 -4.81 19.90 34.50
N GLU A 22 -4.48 18.70 35.00
CA GLU A 22 -3.11 18.32 35.34
C GLU A 22 -2.59 17.41 34.22
N VAL A 23 -1.57 17.86 33.48
CA VAL A 23 -0.99 17.14 32.36
C VAL A 23 0.38 16.63 32.81
N THR A 24 0.51 15.31 32.86
CA THR A 24 1.81 14.66 33.11
C THR A 24 2.42 14.25 31.77
N VAL A 25 3.57 14.84 31.43
CA VAL A 25 4.34 14.44 30.26
C VAL A 25 5.11 13.17 30.61
N VAL A 26 4.70 12.03 30.04
CA VAL A 26 5.31 10.72 30.31
C VAL A 26 6.62 10.55 29.56
N GLU A 27 6.70 11.01 28.31
CA GLU A 27 7.91 10.89 27.49
C GLU A 27 7.95 11.98 26.40
N ILE A 28 9.15 12.49 26.13
CA ILE A 28 9.41 13.42 25.02
C ILE A 28 10.31 12.72 24.01
N LEU A 29 9.77 12.34 22.86
CA LEU A 29 10.54 11.77 21.77
C LEU A 29 11.06 12.85 20.82
N THR A 30 12.37 12.96 20.70
CA THR A 30 12.97 13.81 19.67
C THR A 30 12.88 13.14 18.28
N PRO A 31 12.92 13.92 17.18
CA PRO A 31 12.96 13.34 15.83
C PRO A 31 14.09 12.32 15.62
N ALA A 32 15.23 12.53 16.29
CA ALA A 32 16.36 11.59 16.24
C ALA A 32 16.05 10.28 16.96
N MET A 33 15.40 10.33 18.12
CA MET A 33 14.96 9.13 18.86
C MET A 33 13.92 8.33 18.07
N ILE A 34 12.95 9.01 17.46
CA ILE A 34 11.95 8.37 16.60
C ILE A 34 12.63 7.67 15.42
N ARG A 35 13.56 8.34 14.74
CA ARG A 35 14.29 7.75 13.62
C ARG A 35 15.09 6.53 14.06
N SER A 36 15.82 6.62 15.16
CA SER A 36 16.59 5.48 15.70
C SER A 36 15.69 4.31 16.09
N ALA A 37 14.53 4.58 16.70
CA ALA A 37 13.56 3.54 17.04
C ALA A 37 12.99 2.85 15.81
N LEU A 38 12.68 3.60 14.74
CA LEU A 38 12.22 3.06 13.47
C LEU A 38 13.28 2.22 12.77
N GLU A 39 14.55 2.67 12.76
CA GLU A 39 15.68 1.90 12.21
C GLU A 39 15.92 0.60 12.99
N ASN A 40 15.81 0.65 14.32
CA ASN A 40 15.91 -0.55 15.15
C ASN A 40 14.79 -1.53 14.87
N LEU A 41 13.54 -1.05 14.77
CA LEU A 41 12.38 -1.88 14.43
C LEU A 41 12.57 -2.54 13.06
N ARG A 42 12.99 -1.78 12.05
CA ARG A 42 13.25 -2.30 10.70
C ARG A 42 14.26 -3.44 10.70
N ARG A 43 15.23 -3.42 11.60
CA ARG A 43 16.27 -4.48 11.72
C ARG A 43 15.82 -5.68 12.53
N SER A 44 15.08 -5.45 13.63
CA SER A 44 14.69 -6.51 14.57
C SER A 44 13.39 -7.20 14.19
N ASP A 45 12.48 -6.49 13.53
CA ASP A 45 11.15 -6.97 13.14
C ASP A 45 10.75 -6.27 11.82
N PRO A 46 11.30 -6.70 10.67
CA PRO A 46 10.99 -6.12 9.37
C PRO A 46 9.51 -6.19 9.02
N ASP A 47 8.86 -7.32 9.30
CA ASP A 47 7.44 -7.52 9.00
C ASP A 47 6.56 -6.56 9.81
N GLY A 48 6.82 -6.43 11.11
CA GLY A 48 6.14 -5.46 11.97
C GLY A 48 6.40 -4.01 11.55
N TYR A 49 7.59 -3.72 11.04
CA TYR A 49 7.90 -2.40 10.47
C TYR A 49 7.08 -2.12 9.21
N GLU A 50 7.02 -3.07 8.27
CA GLU A 50 6.21 -2.95 7.04
C GLU A 50 4.73 -2.72 7.35
N MET A 51 4.17 -3.48 8.29
CA MET A 51 2.77 -3.32 8.70
C MET A 51 2.49 -1.96 9.30
N LYS A 52 3.41 -1.39 10.10
CA LYS A 52 3.26 -0.02 10.61
C LYS A 52 3.26 1.02 9.50
N LEU A 53 4.09 0.84 8.46
CA LEU A 53 4.09 1.73 7.28
C LEU A 53 2.77 1.64 6.51
N ILE A 54 2.27 0.42 6.27
CA ILE A 54 0.99 0.19 5.59
C ILE A 54 -0.17 0.81 6.39
N ASP A 55 -0.21 0.60 7.70
CA ASP A 55 -1.25 1.16 8.56
C ASP A 55 -1.19 2.68 8.65
N ALA A 56 0.01 3.26 8.70
CA ALA A 56 0.19 4.70 8.63
C ALA A 56 -0.30 5.26 7.29
N TYR A 57 0.01 4.58 6.18
CA TYR A 57 -0.43 4.97 4.85
C TYR A 57 -1.97 4.95 4.74
N LYS A 58 -2.63 3.91 5.24
CA LYS A 58 -4.10 3.79 5.25
C LYS A 58 -4.77 4.92 6.02
N LYS A 59 -4.12 5.43 7.09
CA LYS A 59 -4.62 6.59 7.86
C LYS A 59 -4.44 7.91 7.10
N LEU A 60 -3.34 8.05 6.34
CA LEU A 60 -3.08 9.25 5.52
C LEU A 60 -3.96 9.32 4.27
N GLU A 61 -4.29 8.18 3.69
CA GLU A 61 -5.21 8.05 2.56
C GLU A 61 -6.45 7.26 3.00
N PRO A 62 -7.44 7.93 3.64
CA PRO A 62 -8.60 7.28 4.23
C PRO A 62 -9.56 6.81 3.12
N ARG A 63 -9.38 5.58 2.69
CA ARG A 63 -10.22 4.85 1.73
C ARG A 63 -10.72 3.57 2.39
N GLU A 64 -11.75 2.96 1.85
CA GLU A 64 -12.24 1.65 2.32
C GLU A 64 -11.31 0.52 1.84
N TRP A 65 -10.15 0.39 2.50
CA TRP A 65 -9.18 -0.64 2.20
C TRP A 65 -9.70 -2.02 2.58
N VAL A 66 -9.86 -2.90 1.60
CA VAL A 66 -10.26 -4.30 1.77
C VAL A 66 -9.01 -5.17 1.90
N ARG A 67 -9.01 -6.09 2.87
CA ARG A 67 -7.93 -7.07 3.01
C ARG A 67 -8.18 -8.26 2.09
N TRP A 68 -7.17 -8.69 1.35
CA TRP A 68 -7.25 -9.87 0.49
C TRP A 68 -7.07 -11.16 1.29
N GLY A 69 -8.16 -11.86 1.58
CA GLY A 69 -8.15 -13.10 2.35
C GLY A 69 -7.47 -12.95 3.72
N THR A 70 -6.54 -13.84 4.03
CA THR A 70 -5.71 -13.80 5.25
C THR A 70 -4.34 -13.14 5.04
N SER A 71 -4.06 -12.66 3.81
CA SER A 71 -2.80 -11.98 3.48
C SER A 71 -2.73 -10.59 4.10
N GLU A 72 -1.59 -9.96 3.96
CA GLU A 72 -1.38 -8.55 4.35
C GLU A 72 -1.45 -7.59 3.17
N ILE A 73 -2.04 -8.05 2.06
CA ILE A 73 -2.38 -7.21 0.91
C ILE A 73 -3.68 -6.47 1.21
N PHE A 74 -3.67 -5.16 1.00
CA PHE A 74 -4.87 -4.32 1.07
C PHE A 74 -5.12 -3.69 -0.30
N TYR A 75 -6.39 -3.56 -0.67
CA TYR A 75 -6.75 -3.01 -1.96
C TYR A 75 -8.03 -2.18 -1.92
N VAL A 76 -8.16 -1.31 -2.89
CA VAL A 76 -9.40 -0.60 -3.26
C VAL A 76 -9.50 -0.64 -4.77
N ILE A 77 -10.65 -1.08 -5.29
CA ILE A 77 -10.95 -1.06 -6.73
C ILE A 77 -11.83 0.14 -7.03
N ASP A 78 -11.41 0.93 -8.01
CA ASP A 78 -12.10 2.14 -8.42
C ASP A 78 -12.90 1.91 -9.71
N GLY A 79 -14.01 2.64 -9.82
CA GLY A 79 -14.83 2.68 -11.03
C GLY A 79 -15.88 1.58 -11.11
N GLU A 80 -16.79 1.77 -12.04
CA GLU A 80 -17.89 0.84 -12.32
C GLU A 80 -17.40 -0.36 -13.15
N ILE A 81 -18.04 -1.50 -12.95
CA ILE A 81 -17.84 -2.68 -13.81
C ILE A 81 -18.49 -2.41 -15.16
N LYS A 82 -17.69 -2.13 -16.17
CA LYS A 82 -18.19 -1.90 -17.55
C LYS A 82 -18.38 -3.20 -18.31
N ASN A 83 -17.61 -4.21 -18.00
CA ASN A 83 -17.75 -5.57 -18.51
C ASN A 83 -17.32 -6.56 -17.41
N ASP A 84 -17.70 -7.83 -17.52
CA ASP A 84 -17.37 -8.85 -16.53
C ASP A 84 -16.22 -9.77 -16.98
N ILE A 85 -15.29 -9.23 -17.77
CA ILE A 85 -14.15 -9.97 -18.25
C ILE A 85 -13.10 -10.03 -17.13
N THR A 86 -12.94 -11.21 -16.54
CA THR A 86 -11.90 -11.55 -15.58
C THR A 86 -10.72 -12.20 -16.27
N VAL A 87 -9.56 -12.18 -15.63
CA VAL A 87 -8.35 -12.82 -16.15
C VAL A 87 -8.28 -14.29 -15.69
N VAL A 88 -7.92 -15.18 -16.59
CA VAL A 88 -7.59 -16.57 -16.27
C VAL A 88 -6.18 -16.90 -16.75
N LYS A 89 -5.57 -17.93 -16.16
CA LYS A 89 -4.23 -18.36 -16.54
C LYS A 89 -4.13 -18.66 -18.04
N GLY A 90 -3.12 -18.10 -18.67
CA GLY A 90 -2.86 -18.25 -20.10
C GLY A 90 -3.38 -17.09 -20.95
N ASP A 91 -4.24 -16.23 -20.43
CA ASP A 91 -4.70 -15.04 -21.15
C ASP A 91 -3.54 -14.07 -21.41
N GLY A 92 -3.57 -13.38 -22.54
CA GLY A 92 -2.78 -12.19 -22.77
C GLY A 92 -3.39 -11.01 -22.01
N VAL A 93 -2.59 -10.33 -21.20
CA VAL A 93 -3.05 -9.16 -20.44
C VAL A 93 -2.20 -7.95 -20.80
N THR A 94 -2.86 -6.79 -20.83
CA THR A 94 -2.19 -5.49 -20.94
C THR A 94 -2.58 -4.66 -19.73
N ILE A 95 -1.59 -4.16 -19.00
CA ILE A 95 -1.79 -3.34 -17.81
C ILE A 95 -1.03 -2.02 -17.94
N SER A 96 -1.56 -0.95 -17.37
CA SER A 96 -0.77 0.21 -16.98
C SER A 96 -0.71 0.25 -15.46
N TYR A 97 0.44 0.67 -14.94
CA TYR A 97 0.63 0.72 -13.49
C TYR A 97 1.64 1.79 -13.09
N LYS A 98 1.55 2.16 -11.82
CA LYS A 98 2.52 3.02 -11.14
C LYS A 98 2.87 2.41 -9.80
N GLY A 99 4.16 2.20 -9.57
CA GLY A 99 4.74 1.68 -8.33
C GLY A 99 5.37 2.78 -7.48
N VAL A 100 5.00 2.86 -6.20
CA VAL A 100 5.44 3.87 -5.25
C VAL A 100 5.92 3.21 -3.96
N CYS A 101 7.08 3.60 -3.46
CA CYS A 101 7.54 3.22 -2.13
C CYS A 101 6.68 3.90 -1.06
N ILE A 102 6.04 3.12 -0.17
CA ILE A 102 5.12 3.66 0.85
C ILE A 102 5.85 4.57 1.85
N GLU A 103 7.09 4.23 2.21
CA GLU A 103 7.85 4.95 3.22
C GLU A 103 8.15 6.41 2.84
N ASN A 104 8.47 6.66 1.57
CA ASN A 104 9.00 7.96 1.13
C ASN A 104 8.27 8.57 -0.07
N GLY A 105 7.25 7.89 -0.60
CA GLY A 105 6.47 8.35 -1.74
C GLY A 105 7.21 8.34 -3.08
N LYS A 106 8.43 7.78 -3.14
CA LYS A 106 9.23 7.75 -4.37
C LYS A 106 8.61 6.78 -5.38
N VAL A 107 8.35 7.27 -6.59
CA VAL A 107 7.96 6.43 -7.73
C VAL A 107 9.18 5.66 -8.21
N PHE A 108 9.11 4.33 -8.21
CA PHE A 108 10.20 3.48 -8.66
C PHE A 108 9.95 2.85 -10.04
N ASP A 109 8.67 2.73 -10.44
CA ASP A 109 8.29 2.22 -11.76
C ASP A 109 6.95 2.83 -12.20
N ASP A 110 6.81 3.11 -13.51
CA ASP A 110 5.62 3.80 -14.03
C ASP A 110 5.53 3.57 -15.54
N THR A 111 4.52 2.83 -16.00
CA THR A 111 4.32 2.54 -17.43
C THR A 111 4.09 3.80 -18.28
N ASP A 112 3.49 4.84 -17.71
CA ASP A 112 3.27 6.10 -18.44
C ASP A 112 4.61 6.82 -18.72
N ARG A 113 5.56 6.71 -17.77
CA ARG A 113 6.92 7.24 -17.96
C ARG A 113 7.75 6.39 -18.93
N ASN A 114 7.48 5.09 -18.97
CA ASN A 114 8.15 4.15 -19.87
C ASN A 114 7.61 4.25 -21.30
N GLY A 115 6.48 4.94 -21.51
CA GLY A 115 5.89 5.27 -22.80
C GLY A 115 4.90 4.24 -23.33
N GLU A 116 4.75 3.08 -22.68
CA GLU A 116 3.81 2.04 -23.11
C GLU A 116 3.31 1.16 -21.96
N PRO A 117 2.07 0.65 -22.03
CA PRO A 117 1.55 -0.37 -21.12
C PRO A 117 2.33 -1.68 -21.23
N LEU A 118 2.41 -2.42 -20.11
CA LEU A 118 3.05 -3.72 -20.07
C LEU A 118 2.07 -4.80 -20.57
N SER A 119 2.52 -5.60 -21.55
CA SER A 119 1.76 -6.74 -22.08
C SER A 119 2.51 -8.05 -21.84
N PHE A 120 1.82 -9.05 -21.30
CA PHE A 120 2.39 -10.37 -21.03
C PHE A 120 1.31 -11.44 -20.94
N ARG A 121 1.72 -12.72 -20.78
CA ARG A 121 0.80 -13.83 -20.58
C ARG A 121 0.60 -14.12 -19.11
N PHE A 122 -0.63 -13.99 -18.62
CA PHE A 122 -0.97 -14.14 -17.22
C PHE A 122 -0.71 -15.56 -16.70
N GLY A 123 -0.03 -15.65 -15.58
CA GLY A 123 0.33 -16.90 -14.93
C GLY A 123 1.60 -17.57 -15.48
N ASP A 124 2.30 -16.95 -16.43
CA ASP A 124 3.67 -17.32 -16.78
C ASP A 124 4.64 -16.82 -15.70
N LYS A 125 5.66 -17.60 -15.41
CA LYS A 125 6.62 -17.29 -14.34
C LYS A 125 7.43 -16.02 -14.65
N ASP A 126 7.79 -15.31 -13.60
CA ASP A 126 8.77 -14.20 -13.63
C ASP A 126 8.40 -13.02 -14.55
N GLN A 127 7.12 -12.84 -14.86
CA GLN A 127 6.65 -11.72 -15.67
C GLN A 127 6.45 -10.46 -14.81
N VAL A 128 5.85 -10.62 -13.64
CA VAL A 128 5.59 -9.56 -12.67
C VAL A 128 5.73 -10.09 -11.25
N VAL A 129 5.82 -9.21 -10.26
CA VAL A 129 5.80 -9.61 -8.84
C VAL A 129 4.44 -10.23 -8.47
N SER A 130 4.43 -11.16 -7.52
CA SER A 130 3.22 -11.92 -7.14
C SER A 130 2.06 -11.02 -6.69
N GLY A 131 2.35 -9.89 -6.06
CA GLY A 131 1.33 -8.91 -5.69
C GLY A 131 0.63 -8.27 -6.89
N LEU A 132 1.32 -8.07 -8.02
CA LEU A 132 0.69 -7.62 -9.26
C LEU A 132 -0.17 -8.72 -9.90
N GLU A 133 0.22 -9.99 -9.81
CA GLU A 133 -0.64 -11.09 -10.25
C GLU A 133 -1.96 -11.11 -9.45
N VAL A 134 -1.90 -10.93 -8.13
CA VAL A 134 -3.09 -10.79 -7.28
C VAL A 134 -3.93 -9.59 -7.71
N ALA A 135 -3.31 -8.44 -7.92
CA ALA A 135 -3.99 -7.22 -8.35
C ALA A 135 -4.76 -7.43 -9.67
N ILE A 136 -4.10 -8.02 -10.66
CA ILE A 136 -4.67 -8.30 -11.98
C ILE A 136 -5.85 -9.29 -11.87
N ALA A 137 -5.73 -10.33 -11.03
CA ALA A 137 -6.79 -11.31 -10.82
C ALA A 137 -8.04 -10.73 -10.16
N LEU A 138 -7.91 -9.66 -9.39
CA LEU A 138 -9.02 -8.96 -8.72
C LEU A 138 -9.75 -7.96 -9.63
N LEU A 139 -9.07 -7.48 -10.68
CA LEU A 139 -9.61 -6.49 -11.59
C LEU A 139 -10.43 -7.13 -12.74
N ARG A 140 -11.38 -6.35 -13.24
CA ARG A 140 -12.04 -6.59 -14.53
C ARG A 140 -11.39 -5.71 -15.60
N GLU A 141 -11.51 -6.13 -16.87
CA GLU A 141 -11.02 -5.30 -17.97
C GLU A 141 -11.61 -3.89 -17.93
N GLY A 142 -10.74 -2.89 -17.99
CA GLY A 142 -11.07 -1.47 -17.88
C GLY A 142 -11.11 -0.90 -16.47
N GLN A 143 -11.08 -1.75 -15.42
CA GLN A 143 -11.00 -1.28 -14.03
C GLN A 143 -9.59 -0.87 -13.64
N GLU A 144 -9.54 0.01 -12.64
CA GLU A 144 -8.33 0.44 -11.96
C GLU A 144 -8.46 0.17 -10.47
N GLY A 145 -7.35 -0.08 -9.79
CA GLY A 145 -7.33 -0.27 -8.34
C GLY A 145 -5.99 0.14 -7.73
N SER A 146 -6.04 0.44 -6.45
CA SER A 146 -4.86 0.69 -5.62
C SER A 146 -4.60 -0.50 -4.72
N PHE A 147 -3.35 -0.94 -4.63
CA PHE A 147 -2.92 -2.13 -3.90
C PHE A 147 -1.73 -1.79 -3.00
N LEU A 148 -1.84 -2.07 -1.71
CA LEU A 148 -0.74 -1.97 -0.76
C LEU A 148 -0.17 -3.38 -0.58
N LEU A 149 1.08 -3.55 -0.95
CA LEU A 149 1.75 -4.84 -0.97
C LEU A 149 2.90 -4.83 0.04
N PRO A 150 2.93 -5.76 1.00
CA PRO A 150 4.14 -6.01 1.76
C PRO A 150 5.26 -6.51 0.85
N SER A 151 6.49 -6.36 1.27
CA SER A 151 7.67 -6.69 0.44
C SER A 151 7.67 -8.14 -0.02
N SER A 152 7.15 -9.07 0.77
CA SER A 152 7.03 -10.50 0.43
C SER A 152 6.22 -10.78 -0.84
N TYR A 153 5.32 -9.87 -1.21
CA TYR A 153 4.56 -9.91 -2.46
C TYR A 153 5.13 -8.97 -3.55
N ALA A 154 6.24 -8.30 -3.27
CA ALA A 154 6.91 -7.36 -4.16
C ALA A 154 8.38 -7.73 -4.35
N PHE A 155 9.31 -7.02 -3.72
CA PHE A 155 10.75 -7.16 -3.96
C PHE A 155 11.51 -7.81 -2.79
N GLY A 156 10.82 -8.18 -1.73
CA GLY A 156 11.33 -8.96 -0.60
C GLY A 156 12.57 -8.36 0.06
N THR A 157 13.43 -9.28 0.53
CA THR A 157 14.68 -8.95 1.21
C THR A 157 15.78 -8.45 0.28
N LYS A 158 15.56 -8.43 -1.03
CA LYS A 158 16.53 -7.93 -2.02
C LYS A 158 16.29 -6.47 -2.37
N GLY A 159 15.03 -6.01 -2.37
CA GLY A 159 14.67 -4.70 -2.89
C GLY A 159 15.00 -4.55 -4.38
N ILE A 160 15.21 -3.32 -4.82
CA ILE A 160 15.74 -2.97 -6.15
C ILE A 160 17.00 -2.12 -5.92
N PRO A 161 18.21 -2.60 -6.24
CA PRO A 161 19.46 -1.90 -5.97
C PRO A 161 19.46 -0.44 -6.44
N GLY A 162 19.73 0.48 -5.55
CA GLY A 162 19.75 1.93 -5.82
C GLY A 162 18.40 2.60 -6.00
N VAL A 163 17.28 1.84 -5.93
CA VAL A 163 15.92 2.33 -6.19
C VAL A 163 14.99 2.09 -5.01
N LEU A 164 14.93 0.85 -4.52
CA LEU A 164 14.05 0.43 -3.43
C LEU A 164 14.85 -0.42 -2.43
N GLU A 165 14.84 0.00 -1.19
CA GLU A 165 15.52 -0.73 -0.11
C GLU A 165 14.90 -2.11 0.16
N PRO A 166 15.64 -3.07 0.75
CA PRO A 166 15.09 -4.32 1.22
C PRO A 166 13.92 -4.15 2.19
N ASN A 167 12.99 -5.09 2.18
CA ASN A 167 11.82 -5.13 3.07
C ASN A 167 11.00 -3.83 3.03
N MET A 168 10.80 -3.26 1.83
CA MET A 168 9.97 -2.09 1.64
C MET A 168 8.60 -2.46 1.09
N PRO A 169 7.52 -2.09 1.80
CA PRO A 169 6.17 -2.21 1.27
C PRO A 169 5.96 -1.17 0.18
N VAL A 170 5.18 -1.54 -0.81
CA VAL A 170 4.92 -0.70 -1.97
C VAL A 170 3.42 -0.51 -2.22
N LYS A 171 3.08 0.63 -2.80
CA LYS A 171 1.76 0.86 -3.40
C LYS A 171 1.86 0.70 -4.90
N TYR A 172 0.99 -0.10 -5.46
CA TYR A 172 0.72 -0.10 -6.90
C TYR A 172 -0.67 0.47 -7.17
N THR A 173 -0.75 1.38 -8.15
CA THR A 173 -2.01 1.71 -8.83
C THR A 173 -1.96 0.97 -10.16
N VAL A 174 -2.95 0.11 -10.42
CA VAL A 174 -2.96 -0.81 -11.55
C VAL A 174 -4.27 -0.66 -12.31
N LYS A 175 -4.19 -0.49 -13.63
CA LYS A 175 -5.33 -0.55 -14.54
C LYS A 175 -5.19 -1.77 -15.44
N LEU A 176 -6.21 -2.61 -15.47
CA LEU A 176 -6.32 -3.72 -16.42
C LEU A 176 -6.88 -3.17 -17.74
N VAL A 177 -5.99 -2.87 -18.68
CA VAL A 177 -6.34 -2.20 -19.93
C VAL A 177 -7.06 -3.15 -20.90
N ARG A 178 -6.56 -4.38 -21.04
CA ARG A 178 -7.08 -5.36 -21.99
C ARG A 178 -6.81 -6.79 -21.57
N VAL A 179 -7.76 -7.66 -21.89
CA VAL A 179 -7.63 -9.12 -21.76
C VAL A 179 -7.85 -9.77 -23.12
N VAL A 180 -6.92 -10.60 -23.55
CA VAL A 180 -7.03 -11.39 -24.79
C VAL A 180 -7.06 -12.86 -24.40
N ARG A 181 -8.18 -13.52 -24.69
CA ARG A 181 -8.34 -14.95 -24.40
C ARG A 181 -7.33 -15.78 -25.20
N SER A 182 -6.65 -16.69 -24.51
CA SER A 182 -5.85 -17.70 -25.18
C SER A 182 -6.79 -18.67 -25.88
N PRO A 183 -6.54 -19.05 -27.15
CA PRO A 183 -7.28 -20.13 -27.76
C PRO A 183 -7.08 -21.44 -26.96
N VAL A 184 -8.16 -22.16 -26.71
CA VAL A 184 -8.19 -23.45 -26.02
C VAL A 184 -7.60 -24.52 -26.94
#